data_026b926b755ea16401d863b355534da2
#
_entry.id   026b926b755ea16401d863b355534da2
#
_cell.length_a   1.000
_cell.length_b   1.000
_cell.length_c   1.000
_cell.angle_alpha   90.00
_cell.angle_beta   90.00
_cell.angle_gamma   90.00
#
_symmetry.space_group_name_H-M   'P 1'
#
loop_
_entity.id
_entity.type
_entity.pdbx_description
1 polymer ?
#
loop_
_entity_poly.entity_id
_entity_poly.type
_entity_poly.pdbx_seq_one_letter_code
_entity_poly.pdbx_strand_id
1 'polypeptide(L)'
;LFKEDATGSNVLGDVRDESGQLTFNISSLEINENETRMQIDLRIPVTIDRDNLLAKLSKQVAAYDLKYVHFDYLAPLYVPKDSKLVQTLMKVYKEQTGDVDAEPQISGGATFARTMNNCVAFGGMLPTTPDYMHQANEQWPLPDMYKAMEIYAQAIKKLCVD
;
A
#
# COMPACT_ATOMS: atom_id res chain seq x y z
N LEU A 1 6.38 -19.25 17.85
CA LEU A 1 6.63 -19.09 16.42
C LEU A 1 6.65 -17.61 16.03
N PHE A 2 5.57 -16.89 16.21
CA PHE A 2 5.41 -15.52 15.65
C PHE A 2 5.96 -14.40 16.56
N LYS A 3 6.02 -14.57 17.86
CA LYS A 3 6.45 -13.53 18.83
C LYS A 3 5.78 -12.17 18.55
N GLU A 4 6.24 -11.09 19.13
CA GLU A 4 5.84 -9.72 18.82
C GLU A 4 6.63 -9.22 17.58
N ASP A 5 6.19 -9.61 16.40
CA ASP A 5 6.93 -9.36 15.16
C ASP A 5 5.97 -8.95 14.03
N ALA A 6 5.73 -7.66 13.92
CA ALA A 6 4.88 -7.08 12.88
C ALA A 6 5.48 -7.18 11.46
N THR A 7 6.70 -7.65 11.33
CA THR A 7 7.42 -7.79 10.04
C THR A 7 7.53 -9.24 9.58
N GLY A 8 7.19 -10.20 10.44
CA GLY A 8 7.35 -11.63 10.15
C GLY A 8 8.81 -12.09 10.06
N SER A 9 9.76 -11.27 10.49
CA SER A 9 11.20 -11.55 10.36
C SER A 9 11.63 -12.81 11.11
N ASN A 10 10.97 -13.14 12.21
CA ASN A 10 11.23 -14.37 12.96
C ASN A 10 10.88 -15.66 12.19
N VAL A 11 9.98 -15.55 11.21
CA VAL A 11 9.48 -16.69 10.42
C VAL A 11 10.05 -16.67 9.01
N LEU A 12 10.07 -15.49 8.39
CA LEU A 12 10.40 -15.33 6.97
C LEU A 12 11.79 -14.72 6.73
N GLY A 13 12.42 -14.18 7.79
CA GLY A 13 13.62 -13.36 7.68
C GLY A 13 13.30 -11.93 7.28
N ASP A 14 14.32 -11.13 7.05
CA ASP A 14 14.17 -9.75 6.60
C ASP A 14 13.71 -9.72 5.14
N VAL A 15 12.46 -9.33 4.91
CA VAL A 15 11.83 -9.26 3.59
C VAL A 15 11.47 -7.81 3.31
N ARG A 16 12.20 -7.17 2.40
CA ARG A 16 11.99 -5.77 2.02
C ARG A 16 12.44 -5.48 0.59
N ASP A 17 11.92 -4.40 0.02
CA ASP A 17 12.37 -3.81 -1.22
C ASP A 17 12.19 -2.29 -1.19
N GLU A 18 12.24 -1.62 -2.34
CA GLU A 18 12.02 -0.17 -2.45
C GLU A 18 10.62 0.28 -2.03
N SER A 19 9.63 -0.62 -2.04
CA SER A 19 8.27 -0.35 -1.58
C SER A 19 8.09 -0.48 -0.07
N GLY A 20 9.12 -0.89 0.65
CA GLY A 20 9.12 -1.02 2.10
C GLY A 20 9.38 -2.43 2.59
N GLN A 21 9.06 -2.65 3.85
CA GLN A 21 9.23 -3.93 4.53
C GLN A 21 7.92 -4.72 4.54
N LEU A 22 8.00 -6.04 4.48
CA LEU A 22 6.87 -6.95 4.72
C LEU A 22 6.15 -6.56 6.01
N THR A 23 4.83 -6.46 5.96
CA THR A 23 4.02 -6.43 7.17
C THR A 23 3.36 -7.77 7.40
N PHE A 24 3.34 -8.19 8.65
CA PHE A 24 2.84 -9.47 9.09
C PHE A 24 1.91 -9.24 10.29
N ASN A 25 0.62 -9.24 10.04
CA ASN A 25 -0.37 -8.93 11.06
C ASN A 25 -1.23 -10.16 11.35
N ILE A 26 -1.26 -10.61 12.61
CA ILE A 26 -2.20 -11.64 13.06
C ILE A 26 -3.52 -10.94 13.36
N SER A 27 -4.49 -11.07 12.45
CA SER A 27 -5.78 -10.39 12.53
C SER A 27 -6.81 -11.13 13.36
N SER A 28 -6.71 -12.46 13.45
CA SER A 28 -7.56 -13.25 14.34
C SER A 28 -6.87 -14.53 14.80
N LEU A 29 -7.25 -14.99 15.99
CA LEU A 29 -6.85 -16.28 16.54
C LEU A 29 -8.04 -16.93 17.22
N GLU A 30 -8.45 -18.06 16.71
CA GLU A 30 -9.51 -18.91 17.28
C GLU A 30 -8.92 -20.22 17.74
N ILE A 31 -9.12 -20.58 19.01
CA ILE A 31 -8.67 -21.83 19.60
C ILE A 31 -9.84 -22.46 20.31
N ASN A 32 -10.22 -23.66 19.90
CA ASN A 32 -11.26 -24.43 20.55
C ASN A 32 -10.87 -25.93 20.56
N GLU A 33 -11.73 -26.77 21.12
CA GLU A 33 -11.47 -28.22 21.28
C GLU A 33 -11.33 -28.96 19.93
N ASN A 34 -11.87 -28.42 18.84
CA ASN A 34 -11.92 -29.09 17.54
C ASN A 34 -10.91 -28.52 16.54
N GLU A 35 -10.64 -27.23 16.62
CA GLU A 35 -9.72 -26.58 15.67
C GLU A 35 -8.99 -25.38 16.27
N THR A 36 -7.85 -25.09 15.68
CA THR A 36 -7.14 -23.84 15.88
C THR A 36 -7.02 -23.16 14.53
N ARG A 37 -7.50 -21.92 14.43
CA ARG A 37 -7.42 -21.10 13.23
C ARG A 37 -6.74 -19.78 13.55
N MET A 38 -5.76 -19.41 12.75
CA MET A 38 -5.11 -18.12 12.82
C MET A 38 -5.16 -17.46 11.44
N GLN A 39 -5.68 -16.24 11.38
CA GLN A 39 -5.66 -15.44 10.17
C GLN A 39 -4.50 -14.46 10.23
N ILE A 40 -3.76 -14.39 9.13
CA ILE A 40 -2.60 -13.52 8.98
C ILE A 40 -2.80 -12.66 7.73
N ASP A 41 -2.71 -11.35 7.88
CA ASP A 41 -2.71 -10.41 6.79
C ASP A 41 -1.26 -10.03 6.46
N LEU A 42 -0.86 -10.29 5.22
CA LEU A 42 0.47 -10.00 4.71
C LEU A 42 0.41 -8.86 3.70
N ARG A 43 1.24 -7.84 3.88
CA ARG A 43 1.53 -6.87 2.83
C ARG A 43 2.92 -7.14 2.30
N ILE A 44 2.96 -7.78 1.15
CA ILE A 44 4.21 -8.25 0.52
C ILE A 44 4.78 -7.11 -0.33
N PRO A 45 6.07 -6.75 -0.17
CA PRO A 45 6.71 -5.76 -1.02
C PRO A 45 6.63 -6.14 -2.50
N VAL A 46 6.56 -5.13 -3.37
CA VAL A 46 6.10 -5.29 -4.77
C VAL A 46 7.01 -6.12 -5.66
N THR A 47 8.32 -6.18 -5.36
CA THR A 47 9.29 -6.95 -6.15
C THR A 47 9.55 -8.34 -5.59
N ILE A 48 8.97 -8.67 -4.44
CA ILE A 48 9.18 -9.97 -3.78
C ILE A 48 8.35 -11.05 -4.48
N ASP A 49 9.01 -12.16 -4.80
CA ASP A 49 8.34 -13.35 -5.31
C ASP A 49 7.41 -13.93 -4.23
N ARG A 50 6.12 -13.67 -4.42
CA ARG A 50 5.05 -14.07 -3.52
C ARG A 50 5.01 -15.59 -3.31
N ASP A 51 5.13 -16.36 -4.38
CA ASP A 51 4.93 -17.81 -4.31
C ASP A 51 6.08 -18.47 -3.56
N ASN A 52 7.29 -18.01 -3.75
CA ASN A 52 8.46 -18.42 -2.95
C ASN A 52 8.30 -18.02 -1.48
N LEU A 53 7.80 -16.82 -1.19
CA LEU A 53 7.54 -16.36 0.18
C LEU A 53 6.50 -17.23 0.88
N LEU A 54 5.38 -17.52 0.21
CA LEU A 54 4.33 -18.36 0.76
C LEU A 54 4.74 -19.83 0.91
N ALA A 55 5.56 -20.35 0.01
CA ALA A 55 6.16 -21.69 0.15
C ALA A 55 7.05 -21.77 1.40
N LYS A 56 7.86 -20.72 1.64
CA LYS A 56 8.68 -20.62 2.86
C LYS A 56 7.82 -20.57 4.13
N LEU A 57 6.75 -19.74 4.13
CA LEU A 57 5.82 -19.66 5.24
C LEU A 57 5.15 -21.01 5.51
N SER A 58 4.64 -21.66 4.46
CA SER A 58 4.00 -22.99 4.56
C SER A 58 4.95 -24.03 5.19
N LYS A 59 6.21 -24.03 4.79
CA LYS A 59 7.22 -24.93 5.36
C LYS A 59 7.50 -24.64 6.84
N GLN A 60 7.56 -23.37 7.22
CA GLN A 60 7.83 -22.97 8.60
C GLN A 60 6.67 -23.33 9.54
N VAL A 61 5.42 -23.11 9.12
CA VAL A 61 4.26 -23.43 9.96
C VAL A 61 4.02 -24.94 10.06
N ALA A 62 4.37 -25.71 9.03
CA ALA A 62 4.27 -27.18 9.05
C ALA A 62 5.15 -27.83 10.14
N ALA A 63 6.26 -27.20 10.53
CA ALA A 63 7.10 -27.65 11.64
C ALA A 63 6.40 -27.59 13.02
N TYR A 64 5.22 -26.96 13.08
CA TYR A 64 4.37 -26.83 14.27
C TYR A 64 3.02 -27.50 14.09
N ASP A 65 2.91 -28.47 13.17
CA ASP A 65 1.67 -29.16 12.82
C ASP A 65 0.56 -28.23 12.32
N LEU A 66 0.92 -27.07 11.80
CA LEU A 66 -0.01 -26.10 11.23
C LEU A 66 -0.05 -26.20 9.70
N LYS A 67 -1.24 -26.09 9.12
CA LYS A 67 -1.44 -26.09 7.67
C LYS A 67 -1.66 -24.65 7.18
N TYR A 68 -0.84 -24.23 6.24
CA TYR A 68 -1.12 -22.98 5.51
C TYR A 68 -2.29 -23.17 4.53
N VAL A 69 -3.27 -22.26 4.59
CA VAL A 69 -4.40 -22.22 3.66
C VAL A 69 -4.45 -20.79 3.08
N HIS A 70 -4.34 -20.69 1.76
CA HIS A 70 -4.52 -19.42 1.08
C HIS A 70 -6.01 -19.03 1.11
N PHE A 71 -6.30 -17.81 1.55
CA PHE A 71 -7.68 -17.34 1.69
C PHE A 71 -8.03 -16.28 0.65
N ASP A 72 -7.21 -15.23 0.53
CA ASP A 72 -7.46 -14.11 -0.39
C ASP A 72 -6.15 -13.48 -0.86
N TYR A 73 -6.20 -12.84 -2.01
CA TYR A 73 -5.05 -12.12 -2.54
C TYR A 73 -5.47 -10.92 -3.40
N LEU A 74 -4.96 -9.78 -3.03
CA LEU A 74 -5.07 -8.56 -3.80
C LEU A 74 -3.67 -8.13 -4.26
N ALA A 75 -3.38 -8.25 -5.55
CA ALA A 75 -2.08 -7.87 -6.12
C ALA A 75 -1.75 -6.41 -5.81
N PRO A 76 -0.49 -6.07 -5.50
CA PRO A 76 -0.08 -4.68 -5.32
C PRO A 76 -0.26 -3.90 -6.62
N LEU A 77 -0.65 -2.63 -6.50
CA LEU A 77 -0.56 -1.68 -7.60
C LEU A 77 0.82 -1.03 -7.53
N TYR A 78 1.59 -1.18 -8.58
CA TYR A 78 2.91 -0.58 -8.69
C TYR A 78 3.12 0.02 -10.07
N VAL A 79 3.49 1.29 -10.11
CA VAL A 79 3.92 2.00 -11.32
C VAL A 79 5.29 2.62 -11.02
N PRO A 80 6.32 2.32 -11.83
CA PRO A 80 7.67 2.82 -11.59
C PRO A 80 7.74 4.35 -11.49
N LYS A 81 8.58 4.84 -10.60
CA LYS A 81 8.76 6.29 -10.38
C LYS A 81 9.21 7.04 -11.62
N ASP A 82 9.99 6.40 -12.48
CA ASP A 82 10.51 6.92 -13.75
C ASP A 82 9.53 6.83 -14.92
N SER A 83 8.34 6.24 -14.70
CA SER A 83 7.31 6.20 -15.72
C SER A 83 6.84 7.60 -16.12
N LYS A 84 6.49 7.78 -17.41
CA LYS A 84 5.97 9.05 -17.92
C LYS A 84 4.77 9.55 -17.10
N LEU A 85 3.89 8.64 -16.67
CA LEU A 85 2.72 8.96 -15.85
C LEU A 85 3.15 9.62 -14.52
N VAL A 86 3.99 8.92 -13.74
CA VAL A 86 4.42 9.39 -12.42
C VAL A 86 5.21 10.68 -12.54
N GLN A 87 6.15 10.77 -13.48
CA GLN A 87 6.95 11.97 -13.70
C GLN A 87 6.08 13.19 -14.08
N THR A 88 5.06 12.99 -14.93
CA THR A 88 4.15 14.09 -15.30
C THR A 88 3.33 14.56 -14.11
N LEU A 89 2.77 13.63 -13.33
CA LEU A 89 1.98 13.96 -12.14
C LEU A 89 2.82 14.66 -11.07
N MET A 90 4.04 14.18 -10.81
CA MET A 90 4.96 14.80 -9.85
C MET A 90 5.38 16.20 -10.29
N LYS A 91 5.63 16.40 -11.59
CA LYS A 91 5.91 17.74 -12.12
C LYS A 91 4.76 18.70 -11.87
N VAL A 92 3.55 18.30 -12.19
CA VAL A 92 2.33 19.11 -11.93
C VAL A 92 2.19 19.42 -10.44
N TYR A 93 2.35 18.42 -9.58
CA TYR A 93 2.25 18.60 -8.13
C TYR A 93 3.26 19.64 -7.63
N LYS A 94 4.53 19.47 -7.96
CA LYS A 94 5.62 20.40 -7.56
C LYS A 94 5.37 21.81 -8.06
N GLU A 95 4.97 21.98 -9.32
CA GLU A 95 4.64 23.29 -9.91
C GLU A 95 3.46 23.97 -9.22
N GLN A 96 2.45 23.22 -8.82
CA GLN A 96 1.24 23.76 -8.22
C GLN A 96 1.35 24.00 -6.72
N THR A 97 2.14 23.22 -6.00
CA THR A 97 2.27 23.33 -4.54
C THR A 97 3.51 24.13 -4.11
N GLY A 98 4.52 24.22 -4.97
CA GLY A 98 5.83 24.75 -4.60
C GLY A 98 6.70 23.76 -3.79
N ASP A 99 6.21 22.57 -3.52
CA ASP A 99 6.94 21.51 -2.81
C ASP A 99 7.88 20.79 -3.80
N VAL A 100 9.07 21.35 -3.99
CA VAL A 100 10.08 20.86 -4.93
C VAL A 100 10.69 19.52 -4.51
N ASP A 101 10.64 19.21 -3.22
CA ASP A 101 11.22 18.01 -2.63
C ASP A 101 10.21 16.86 -2.54
N ALA A 102 8.96 17.09 -2.94
CA ALA A 102 7.93 16.05 -2.92
C ALA A 102 8.34 14.82 -3.74
N GLU A 103 8.10 13.64 -3.18
CA GLU A 103 8.34 12.34 -3.82
C GLU A 103 7.06 11.49 -3.85
N PRO A 104 6.91 10.59 -4.85
CA PRO A 104 5.81 9.64 -4.85
C PRO A 104 5.82 8.80 -3.58
N GLN A 105 4.67 8.61 -2.97
CA GLN A 105 4.55 7.86 -1.72
C GLN A 105 3.92 6.49 -1.97
N ILE A 106 4.16 5.57 -1.03
CA ILE A 106 3.56 4.25 -1.00
C ILE A 106 2.46 4.27 0.04
N SER A 107 1.25 3.90 -0.39
CA SER A 107 0.11 3.77 0.51
C SER A 107 -0.20 2.31 0.80
N GLY A 108 -0.43 1.99 2.07
CA GLY A 108 -0.93 0.67 2.46
C GLY A 108 -2.42 0.46 2.15
N GLY A 109 -3.16 1.52 1.83
CA GLY A 109 -4.58 1.47 1.49
C GLY A 109 -4.84 0.97 0.07
N ALA A 110 -6.00 0.35 -0.15
CA ALA A 110 -6.48 0.03 -1.48
C ALA A 110 -7.21 1.24 -2.08
N THR A 111 -7.01 1.51 -3.37
CA THR A 111 -7.68 2.57 -4.11
C THR A 111 -8.30 2.05 -5.39
N PHE A 112 -9.20 2.81 -6.01
CA PHE A 112 -9.78 2.48 -7.31
C PHE A 112 -8.75 2.40 -8.45
N ALA A 113 -7.56 2.98 -8.28
CA ALA A 113 -6.46 2.86 -9.25
C ALA A 113 -6.10 1.40 -9.57
N ARG A 114 -6.39 0.46 -8.65
CA ARG A 114 -6.15 -0.98 -8.83
C ARG A 114 -7.03 -1.64 -9.89
N THR A 115 -8.09 -0.99 -10.31
CA THR A 115 -9.01 -1.53 -11.33
C THR A 115 -8.51 -1.30 -12.77
N MET A 116 -7.42 -0.56 -12.92
CA MET A 116 -6.86 -0.18 -14.21
C MET A 116 -5.37 -0.50 -14.29
N ASN A 117 -4.90 -0.83 -15.49
CA ASN A 117 -3.47 -0.96 -15.76
C ASN A 117 -2.83 0.42 -15.87
N ASN A 118 -1.57 0.56 -15.45
CA ASN A 118 -0.81 1.80 -15.50
C ASN A 118 -1.57 3.00 -14.90
N CYS A 119 -2.08 2.81 -13.70
CA CYS A 119 -2.82 3.81 -12.96
C CYS A 119 -2.22 4.01 -11.58
N VAL A 120 -2.28 5.21 -11.05
CA VAL A 120 -1.84 5.55 -9.70
C VAL A 120 -2.91 6.34 -8.97
N ALA A 121 -2.93 6.27 -7.65
CA ALA A 121 -3.66 7.23 -6.85
C ALA A 121 -2.91 8.56 -6.89
N PHE A 122 -3.61 9.61 -7.24
CA PHE A 122 -3.06 10.97 -7.24
C PHE A 122 -3.91 11.80 -6.28
N GLY A 123 -3.36 12.07 -5.11
CA GLY A 123 -4.12 12.53 -3.96
C GLY A 123 -4.41 14.00 -3.92
N GLY A 124 -5.49 14.36 -3.23
CA GLY A 124 -5.91 15.71 -2.94
C GLY A 124 -5.47 16.24 -1.58
N MET A 125 -4.82 15.43 -0.74
CA MET A 125 -4.27 15.90 0.52
C MET A 125 -2.94 16.62 0.28
N LEU A 126 -2.86 17.85 0.75
CA LEU A 126 -1.63 18.62 0.79
C LEU A 126 -0.87 18.32 2.10
N PRO A 127 0.44 18.58 2.18
CA PRO A 127 1.21 18.37 3.42
C PRO A 127 0.66 19.14 4.63
N THR A 128 -0.07 20.23 4.38
CA THR A 128 -0.72 21.07 5.39
C THR A 128 -2.16 20.67 5.69
N THR A 129 -2.75 19.76 4.93
CA THR A 129 -4.14 19.31 5.14
C THR A 129 -4.19 18.41 6.37
N PRO A 130 -5.01 18.73 7.39
CA PRO A 130 -5.21 17.84 8.52
C PRO A 130 -5.82 16.50 8.06
N ASP A 131 -5.29 15.40 8.60
CA ASP A 131 -5.80 14.07 8.29
C ASP A 131 -7.02 13.74 9.16
N TYR A 132 -8.19 13.80 8.54
CA TYR A 132 -9.47 13.40 9.14
C TYR A 132 -10.05 12.13 8.49
N MET A 133 -9.29 11.43 7.64
CA MET A 133 -9.77 10.22 6.97
C MET A 133 -10.18 9.14 7.97
N HIS A 134 -11.30 8.50 7.70
CA HIS A 134 -11.84 7.40 8.51
C HIS A 134 -12.16 7.75 9.97
N GLN A 135 -12.35 9.04 10.27
CA GLN A 135 -12.68 9.53 11.61
C GLN A 135 -14.11 10.08 11.67
N ALA A 136 -14.67 10.13 12.87
CA ALA A 136 -15.92 10.83 13.08
C ALA A 136 -15.78 12.32 12.69
N ASN A 137 -16.76 12.87 11.99
CA ASN A 137 -16.74 14.24 11.45
C ASN A 137 -15.62 14.44 10.40
N GLU A 138 -15.36 13.44 9.59
CA GLU A 138 -14.46 13.55 8.44
C GLU A 138 -14.76 14.82 7.64
N GLN A 139 -13.75 15.62 7.37
CA GLN A 139 -13.87 16.90 6.69
C GLN A 139 -12.62 17.19 5.84
N TRP A 140 -12.84 18.05 4.85
CA TRP A 140 -11.76 18.51 3.99
C TRP A 140 -11.86 20.05 3.86
N PRO A 141 -10.81 20.81 4.21
CA PRO A 141 -10.83 22.27 4.11
C PRO A 141 -11.10 22.73 2.67
N LEU A 142 -12.03 23.65 2.50
CA LEU A 142 -12.39 24.18 1.16
C LEU A 142 -11.21 24.76 0.39
N PRO A 143 -10.28 25.52 1.01
CA PRO A 143 -9.08 25.99 0.28
C PRO A 143 -8.25 24.85 -0.30
N ASP A 144 -8.07 23.74 0.45
CA ASP A 144 -7.31 22.59 -0.01
C ASP A 144 -8.05 21.85 -1.12
N MET A 145 -9.39 21.78 -1.03
CA MET A 145 -10.23 21.21 -2.09
C MET A 145 -10.09 22.02 -3.40
N TYR A 146 -10.14 23.33 -3.35
CA TYR A 146 -9.92 24.17 -4.54
C TYR A 146 -8.52 23.99 -5.10
N LYS A 147 -7.51 23.90 -4.24
CA LYS A 147 -6.13 23.64 -4.69
C LYS A 147 -5.99 22.28 -5.36
N ALA A 148 -6.61 21.26 -4.81
CA ALA A 148 -6.65 19.92 -5.42
C ALA A 148 -7.33 19.97 -6.81
N MET A 149 -8.42 20.72 -6.98
CA MET A 149 -9.09 20.89 -8.28
C MET A 149 -8.16 21.54 -9.31
N GLU A 150 -7.36 22.55 -8.93
CA GLU A 150 -6.35 23.17 -9.81
C GLU A 150 -5.28 22.14 -10.24
N ILE A 151 -4.77 21.36 -9.28
CA ILE A 151 -3.79 20.31 -9.53
C ILE A 151 -4.34 19.27 -10.52
N TYR A 152 -5.58 18.81 -10.30
CA TYR A 152 -6.23 17.83 -11.19
C TYR A 152 -6.46 18.39 -12.60
N ALA A 153 -6.91 19.62 -12.71
CA ALA A 153 -7.10 20.27 -14.02
C ALA A 153 -5.79 20.35 -14.83
N GLN A 154 -4.68 20.71 -14.17
CA GLN A 154 -3.37 20.73 -14.81
C GLN A 154 -2.87 19.31 -15.15
N ALA A 155 -3.09 18.33 -14.27
CA ALA A 155 -2.72 16.95 -14.54
C ALA A 155 -3.46 16.39 -15.78
N ILE A 156 -4.76 16.61 -15.87
CA ILE A 156 -5.59 16.19 -17.02
C ILE A 156 -5.07 16.88 -18.29
N LYS A 157 -4.82 18.19 -18.25
CA LYS A 157 -4.29 18.92 -19.40
C LYS A 157 -2.97 18.32 -19.87
N LYS A 158 -2.01 18.08 -18.97
CA LYS A 158 -0.69 17.55 -19.28
C LYS A 158 -0.69 16.10 -19.76
N LEU A 159 -1.63 15.30 -19.33
CA LEU A 159 -1.70 13.88 -19.69
C LEU A 159 -2.53 13.63 -20.96
N CYS A 160 -3.51 14.50 -21.26
CA CYS A 160 -4.49 14.22 -22.31
C CYS A 160 -4.42 15.21 -23.49
N VAL A 161 -3.78 16.37 -23.33
CA VAL A 161 -3.80 17.44 -24.36
C VAL A 161 -2.40 17.82 -24.83
N ASP A 162 -1.43 17.96 -23.93
CA ASP A 162 -0.03 18.33 -24.21
C ASP A 162 0.82 17.06 -24.48
#